data_cc33ee5b1f11626eed04ecc99007cb27
#
_entry.id   cc33ee5b1f11626eed04ecc99007cb27
#
_cell.length_a   1.000
_cell.length_b   1.000
_cell.length_c   1.000
_cell.angle_alpha   90.00
_cell.angle_beta   90.00
_cell.angle_gamma   90.00
#
_symmetry.space_group_name_H-M   'P 1'
#
loop_
_entity.id
_entity.type
_entity.pdbx_description
1 polymer ?
#
loop_
_entity_poly.entity_id
_entity_poly.type
_entity_poly.pdbx_seq_one_letter_code
_entity_poly.pdbx_strand_id
1 'polypeptide(L)'
;PYQIRDLICNATNPVNSYGDSKMTLAALKKVEFLVTVDYWMTPAALFSDYVFPAAGALERPTIVTHYGATDSVMGGRRAIQPKFDRHTDMSFWRMLGLACGQDPANWPWETEEEVYSYIIAPLGLPCTDWNDFVNNIRMYYPPLHQNKYVTRGGFWTPTGKIECNSTILRELGYPGMPTYLPCAENDIDNPELAEEYPIVLTTGGGFMPYHHSEHFQMAGMRYIYPDPYFSINPELAEKLGIEYGDWCWIETQRGRIKMRANVEPEVDPRVVFVPRGWWFPERDTNIDLDNPFGCLESNTNVLTSVDEWDCDPMGGSWANRGLMCKVYKCTEADHEWNAKDKTWSIPGCAKTPGISTDPEDLKHRVLRWEKIPFEAPACTKEVPEGFSWQWQNDALYQDSTQFRLDDSGWLIDPKTNEYVDAHTGWYYVAAENCLMDKATGKKYTMERQEIAELAGIRLYPGQDAPYAVPEQLTWDSEKGYARLGDKPYIYNPESGWLIDPATNVYHDAYYGWAYDPTTNGLIDEETGKRYTMSYEAIEE
;
A
#
# COMPACT_ATOMS: atom_id res chain seq x y z
N PRO A 1 28.78 -7.39 29.54
CA PRO A 1 28.09 -7.28 28.28
C PRO A 1 28.96 -7.86 27.17
N TYR A 2 28.35 -8.60 26.25
CA TYR A 2 29.00 -9.12 25.05
C TYR A 2 28.72 -8.19 23.86
N GLN A 3 29.62 -8.18 22.90
CA GLN A 3 29.44 -7.41 21.66
C GLN A 3 28.46 -8.14 20.75
N ILE A 4 27.52 -7.39 20.17
CA ILE A 4 26.69 -7.88 19.06
C ILE A 4 27.60 -8.02 17.84
N ARG A 5 27.66 -9.23 17.28
CA ARG A 5 28.51 -9.55 16.13
C ARG A 5 27.69 -9.70 14.87
N ASP A 6 26.50 -10.29 14.99
CA ASP A 6 25.58 -10.58 13.91
C ASP A 6 24.30 -9.78 14.10
N LEU A 7 23.78 -9.16 13.03
CA LEU A 7 22.56 -8.38 13.04
C LEU A 7 21.74 -8.68 11.80
N ILE A 8 20.44 -8.91 12.00
CA ILE A 8 19.48 -9.04 10.90
C ILE A 8 18.53 -7.84 10.95
N CYS A 9 18.57 -7.02 9.90
CA CYS A 9 17.66 -5.91 9.67
C CYS A 9 16.49 -6.39 8.80
N ASN A 10 15.37 -6.76 9.43
CA ASN A 10 14.17 -7.16 8.70
C ASN A 10 13.15 -6.02 8.72
N ALA A 11 12.77 -5.54 7.52
CA ALA A 11 11.83 -4.44 7.32
C ALA A 11 12.19 -3.18 8.13
N THR A 12 13.49 -2.86 8.21
CA THR A 12 13.98 -1.70 8.96
C THR A 12 15.19 -1.07 8.29
N ASN A 13 15.24 0.26 8.31
CA ASN A 13 16.39 1.03 7.85
C ASN A 13 16.90 1.89 9.03
N PRO A 14 17.72 1.31 9.93
CA PRO A 14 18.10 1.96 11.18
C PRO A 14 18.84 3.28 10.98
N VAL A 15 19.63 3.44 9.92
CA VAL A 15 20.34 4.70 9.62
C VAL A 15 19.39 5.88 9.50
N ASN A 16 18.20 5.64 8.93
CA ASN A 16 17.19 6.69 8.75
C ASN A 16 16.15 6.73 9.88
N SER A 17 15.96 5.63 10.60
CA SER A 17 14.86 5.47 11.55
C SER A 17 15.24 5.79 12.99
N TYR A 18 16.49 5.57 13.38
CA TYR A 18 16.96 5.82 14.75
C TYR A 18 17.57 7.21 14.90
N GLY A 19 17.48 7.75 16.11
CA GLY A 19 18.17 8.99 16.46
C GLY A 19 19.68 8.86 16.32
N ASP A 20 20.36 9.99 16.22
CA ASP A 20 21.79 10.06 15.93
C ASP A 20 22.21 9.14 14.76
N SER A 21 21.80 9.50 13.56
CA SER A 21 22.11 8.71 12.36
C SER A 21 23.60 8.49 12.15
N LYS A 22 24.46 9.42 12.61
CA LYS A 22 25.92 9.28 12.49
C LYS A 22 26.44 8.17 13.41
N MET A 23 25.94 8.11 14.65
CA MET A 23 26.29 7.04 15.59
C MET A 23 25.74 5.70 15.10
N THR A 24 24.49 5.67 14.62
CA THR A 24 23.87 4.46 14.06
C THR A 24 24.67 3.92 12.89
N LEU A 25 25.09 4.80 11.97
CA LEU A 25 25.94 4.43 10.85
C LEU A 25 27.30 3.87 11.30
N ALA A 26 27.93 4.52 12.29
CA ALA A 26 29.20 4.06 12.86
C ALA A 26 29.04 2.71 13.59
N ALA A 27 27.89 2.45 14.19
CA ALA A 27 27.60 1.18 14.85
C ALA A 27 27.41 0.06 13.81
N LEU A 28 26.66 0.29 12.73
CA LEU A 28 26.48 -0.70 11.65
C LEU A 28 27.81 -1.09 11.00
N LYS A 29 28.73 -0.13 10.81
CA LYS A 29 30.08 -0.40 10.28
C LYS A 29 30.92 -1.30 11.18
N LYS A 30 30.55 -1.50 12.46
CA LYS A 30 31.25 -2.36 13.40
C LYS A 30 30.64 -3.76 13.54
N VAL A 31 29.49 -3.99 12.97
CA VAL A 31 28.84 -5.31 12.93
C VAL A 31 29.66 -6.22 12.02
N GLU A 32 30.00 -7.41 12.51
CA GLU A 32 30.84 -8.35 11.77
C GLU A 32 30.08 -9.07 10.66
N PHE A 33 28.79 -9.30 10.86
CA PHE A 33 27.90 -9.94 9.88
C PHE A 33 26.52 -9.28 9.90
N LEU A 34 26.16 -8.62 8.80
CA LEU A 34 24.91 -7.90 8.66
C LEU A 34 24.06 -8.49 7.52
N VAL A 35 22.82 -8.81 7.82
CA VAL A 35 21.83 -9.27 6.86
C VAL A 35 20.67 -8.28 6.81
N THR A 36 20.21 -7.93 5.61
CA THR A 36 19.00 -7.13 5.43
C THR A 36 17.95 -7.91 4.63
N VAL A 37 16.71 -7.83 5.09
CA VAL A 37 15.52 -8.32 4.36
C VAL A 37 14.63 -7.11 4.11
N ASP A 38 14.54 -6.66 2.87
CA ASP A 38 13.83 -5.42 2.52
C ASP A 38 13.31 -5.46 1.08
N TYR A 39 12.38 -4.56 0.77
CA TYR A 39 11.89 -4.32 -0.60
C TYR A 39 12.94 -3.60 -1.45
N TRP A 40 13.80 -2.81 -0.83
CA TRP A 40 14.66 -1.84 -1.47
C TRP A 40 16.10 -1.93 -0.98
N MET A 41 17.02 -1.54 -1.84
CA MET A 41 18.39 -1.26 -1.41
C MET A 41 18.40 0.05 -0.63
N THR A 42 18.25 -0.06 0.69
CA THR A 42 18.25 1.06 1.63
C THR A 42 19.67 1.46 2.04
N PRO A 43 19.88 2.63 2.67
CA PRO A 43 21.17 2.98 3.25
C PRO A 43 21.75 1.88 4.18
N ALA A 44 20.92 1.23 4.99
CA ALA A 44 21.36 0.12 5.84
C ALA A 44 21.73 -1.12 5.01
N ALA A 45 20.98 -1.43 3.96
CA ALA A 45 21.24 -2.59 3.09
C ALA A 45 22.60 -2.50 2.36
N LEU A 46 23.13 -1.30 2.12
CA LEU A 46 24.47 -1.13 1.51
C LEU A 46 25.62 -1.68 2.38
N PHE A 47 25.42 -1.80 3.68
CA PHE A 47 26.41 -2.36 4.60
C PHE A 47 26.25 -3.86 4.82
N SER A 48 25.19 -4.44 4.26
CA SER A 48 24.87 -5.85 4.52
C SER A 48 25.74 -6.77 3.68
N ASP A 49 26.20 -7.85 4.31
CA ASP A 49 26.88 -8.95 3.64
C ASP A 49 25.93 -9.72 2.74
N TYR A 50 24.64 -9.81 3.16
CA TYR A 50 23.57 -10.41 2.38
C TYR A 50 22.31 -9.53 2.43
N VAL A 51 21.67 -9.39 1.27
CA VAL A 51 20.38 -8.72 1.14
C VAL A 51 19.39 -9.69 0.51
N PHE A 52 18.32 -9.98 1.25
CA PHE A 52 17.23 -10.84 0.79
C PHE A 52 16.05 -9.98 0.33
N PRO A 53 15.53 -10.22 -0.88
CA PRO A 53 14.37 -9.50 -1.38
C PRO A 53 13.08 -9.95 -0.67
N ALA A 54 12.38 -9.03 -0.05
CA ALA A 54 11.12 -9.29 0.64
C ALA A 54 9.93 -9.31 -0.31
N ALA A 55 8.94 -10.15 0.00
CA ALA A 55 7.67 -10.18 -0.72
C ALA A 55 6.81 -8.97 -0.39
N GLY A 56 6.24 -8.32 -1.42
CA GLY A 56 5.39 -7.16 -1.29
C GLY A 56 4.02 -7.47 -0.67
N ALA A 57 3.27 -6.42 -0.32
CA ALA A 57 1.98 -6.55 0.35
C ALA A 57 0.95 -7.39 -0.43
N LEU A 58 0.99 -7.36 -1.76
CA LEU A 58 0.11 -8.17 -2.61
C LEU A 58 0.59 -9.62 -2.78
N GLU A 59 1.84 -9.91 -2.41
CA GLU A 59 2.48 -11.22 -2.57
C GLU A 59 2.37 -12.09 -1.31
N ARG A 60 1.68 -11.61 -0.29
CA ARG A 60 1.44 -12.35 0.96
C ARG A 60 0.00 -12.16 1.43
N PRO A 61 -0.57 -13.12 2.17
CA PRO A 61 -1.82 -12.87 2.88
C PRO A 61 -1.58 -11.85 3.99
N THR A 62 -2.64 -11.25 4.47
CA THR A 62 -2.55 -10.22 5.52
C THR A 62 -3.51 -10.56 6.65
N ILE A 63 -3.01 -10.57 7.88
CA ILE A 63 -3.81 -10.58 9.09
C ILE A 63 -3.63 -9.25 9.80
N VAL A 64 -4.72 -8.62 10.17
CA VAL A 64 -4.74 -7.36 10.91
C VAL A 64 -5.54 -7.56 12.18
N THR A 65 -4.98 -7.15 13.30
CA THR A 65 -5.65 -7.16 14.60
C THR A 65 -5.69 -5.75 15.16
N HIS A 66 -6.85 -5.30 15.59
CA HIS A 66 -7.02 -4.03 16.29
C HIS A 66 -7.19 -4.30 17.79
N TYR A 67 -6.07 -4.60 18.45
CA TYR A 67 -6.11 -4.80 19.88
C TYR A 67 -6.24 -3.47 20.65
N GLY A 68 -6.84 -3.55 21.81
CA GLY A 68 -7.02 -2.38 22.69
C GLY A 68 -8.28 -1.56 22.44
N ALA A 69 -8.74 -1.45 21.19
CA ALA A 69 -9.97 -0.74 20.85
C ALA A 69 -11.14 -1.68 20.56
N THR A 70 -10.95 -2.64 19.67
CA THR A 70 -12.03 -3.52 19.21
C THR A 70 -11.73 -5.01 19.34
N ASP A 71 -10.46 -5.38 19.57
CA ASP A 71 -9.98 -6.77 19.57
C ASP A 71 -10.40 -7.55 18.30
N SER A 72 -10.56 -6.84 17.19
CA SER A 72 -11.04 -7.44 15.93
C SER A 72 -9.91 -8.14 15.18
N VAL A 73 -10.28 -9.13 14.38
CA VAL A 73 -9.39 -9.80 13.43
C VAL A 73 -9.93 -9.60 12.03
N MET A 74 -9.09 -9.08 11.13
CA MET A 74 -9.41 -8.92 9.71
C MET A 74 -8.41 -9.71 8.87
N GLY A 75 -8.88 -10.24 7.73
CA GLY A 75 -8.08 -11.02 6.81
C GLY A 75 -8.05 -10.44 5.40
N GLY A 76 -6.89 -10.59 4.74
CA GLY A 76 -6.70 -10.31 3.33
C GLY A 76 -6.06 -11.49 2.61
N ARG A 77 -6.45 -11.71 1.37
CA ARG A 77 -5.88 -12.77 0.52
C ARG A 77 -4.51 -12.36 -0.01
N ARG A 78 -3.71 -13.35 -0.33
CA ARG A 78 -2.60 -13.19 -1.25
C ARG A 78 -3.18 -12.91 -2.65
N ALA A 79 -2.86 -11.77 -3.24
CA ALA A 79 -3.35 -11.40 -4.56
C ALA A 79 -2.54 -12.04 -5.68
N ILE A 80 -1.22 -12.13 -5.53
CA ILE A 80 -0.29 -12.73 -6.49
C ILE A 80 0.76 -13.56 -5.74
N GLN A 81 1.33 -14.56 -6.40
CA GLN A 81 2.48 -15.28 -5.86
C GLN A 81 3.73 -14.38 -5.85
N PRO A 82 4.63 -14.54 -4.86
CA PRO A 82 5.92 -13.86 -4.88
C PRO A 82 6.64 -14.08 -6.20
N LYS A 83 7.10 -12.99 -6.81
CA LYS A 83 7.84 -13.04 -8.08
C LYS A 83 9.34 -13.06 -7.83
N PHE A 84 10.07 -13.67 -8.75
CA PHE A 84 11.53 -13.82 -8.66
C PHE A 84 11.93 -14.57 -7.38
N ASP A 85 12.96 -14.11 -6.69
CA ASP A 85 13.51 -14.68 -5.47
C ASP A 85 13.02 -13.97 -4.22
N ARG A 86 11.78 -13.44 -4.24
CA ARG A 86 11.18 -12.75 -3.11
C ARG A 86 10.55 -13.73 -2.14
N HIS A 87 10.84 -13.52 -0.87
CA HIS A 87 10.34 -14.34 0.22
C HIS A 87 9.50 -13.51 1.18
N THR A 88 8.49 -14.15 1.75
CA THR A 88 7.74 -13.57 2.86
C THR A 88 8.55 -13.69 4.16
N ASP A 89 8.21 -12.90 5.17
CA ASP A 89 8.91 -12.95 6.46
C ASP A 89 8.90 -14.36 7.06
N MET A 90 7.75 -15.01 7.03
CA MET A 90 7.61 -16.39 7.55
C MET A 90 8.51 -17.37 6.79
N SER A 91 8.50 -17.29 5.46
CA SER A 91 9.33 -18.14 4.60
C SER A 91 10.83 -17.92 4.88
N PHE A 92 11.24 -16.66 5.01
CA PHE A 92 12.63 -16.30 5.34
C PHE A 92 13.04 -16.89 6.69
N TRP A 93 12.27 -16.67 7.75
CA TRP A 93 12.59 -17.15 9.09
C TRP A 93 12.58 -18.68 9.19
N ARG A 94 11.63 -19.33 8.49
CA ARG A 94 11.58 -20.80 8.42
C ARG A 94 12.83 -21.37 7.76
N MET A 95 13.20 -20.84 6.59
CA MET A 95 14.41 -21.31 5.88
C MET A 95 15.65 -21.10 6.73
N LEU A 96 15.80 -19.95 7.36
CA LEU A 96 16.93 -19.65 8.23
C LEU A 96 16.97 -20.59 9.45
N GLY A 97 15.83 -20.79 10.12
CA GLY A 97 15.72 -21.68 11.27
C GLY A 97 16.13 -23.11 10.94
N LEU A 98 15.63 -23.65 9.82
CA LEU A 98 16.00 -24.98 9.35
C LEU A 98 17.49 -25.09 8.96
N ALA A 99 18.03 -24.06 8.27
CA ALA A 99 19.44 -24.00 7.91
C ALA A 99 20.36 -23.92 9.15
N CYS A 100 19.89 -23.28 10.22
CA CYS A 100 20.58 -23.25 11.52
C CYS A 100 20.41 -24.56 12.33
N GLY A 101 19.76 -25.59 11.79
CA GLY A 101 19.62 -26.89 12.45
C GLY A 101 18.48 -26.95 13.47
N GLN A 102 17.53 -26.06 13.43
CA GLN A 102 16.33 -26.18 14.27
C GLN A 102 15.49 -27.39 13.83
N ASP A 103 14.83 -28.01 14.82
CA ASP A 103 13.95 -29.15 14.55
C ASP A 103 12.80 -28.72 13.61
N PRO A 104 12.58 -29.39 12.47
CA PRO A 104 11.45 -29.14 11.57
C PRO A 104 10.08 -29.15 12.28
N ALA A 105 9.94 -29.88 13.38
CA ALA A 105 8.73 -29.89 14.20
C ALA A 105 8.38 -28.53 14.80
N ASN A 106 9.34 -27.62 14.93
CA ASN A 106 9.12 -26.23 15.35
C ASN A 106 8.58 -25.35 14.23
N TRP A 107 8.64 -25.85 12.99
CA TRP A 107 8.21 -25.13 11.77
C TRP A 107 7.22 -25.99 10.96
N PRO A 108 6.08 -26.40 11.55
CA PRO A 108 5.15 -27.33 10.93
C PRO A 108 4.38 -26.75 9.73
N TRP A 109 4.40 -25.42 9.59
CA TRP A 109 3.70 -24.71 8.52
C TRP A 109 4.63 -24.40 7.36
N GLU A 110 4.15 -24.57 6.14
CA GLU A 110 4.88 -24.23 4.91
C GLU A 110 4.46 -22.88 4.33
N THR A 111 3.24 -22.42 4.63
CA THR A 111 2.64 -21.20 4.11
C THR A 111 2.15 -20.29 5.24
N GLU A 112 2.04 -18.98 4.98
CA GLU A 112 1.43 -18.05 5.92
C GLU A 112 -0.04 -18.35 6.17
N GLU A 113 -0.75 -18.83 5.14
CA GLU A 113 -2.14 -19.24 5.26
C GLU A 113 -2.32 -20.35 6.32
N GLU A 114 -1.39 -21.29 6.40
CA GLU A 114 -1.40 -22.32 7.45
C GLU A 114 -1.11 -21.71 8.83
N VAL A 115 -0.14 -20.79 8.93
CA VAL A 115 0.15 -20.07 10.18
C VAL A 115 -1.07 -19.28 10.63
N TYR A 116 -1.73 -18.55 9.73
CA TYR A 116 -2.90 -17.75 10.08
C TYR A 116 -4.09 -18.62 10.44
N SER A 117 -4.27 -19.78 9.78
CA SER A 117 -5.26 -20.79 10.18
C SER A 117 -5.04 -21.26 11.61
N TYR A 118 -3.79 -21.54 11.97
CA TYR A 118 -3.44 -21.92 13.35
C TYR A 118 -3.71 -20.79 14.33
N ILE A 119 -3.38 -19.54 13.99
CA ILE A 119 -3.58 -18.37 14.87
C ILE A 119 -5.07 -18.12 15.15
N ILE A 120 -5.94 -18.27 14.15
CA ILE A 120 -7.38 -18.03 14.32
C ILE A 120 -8.15 -19.23 14.87
N ALA A 121 -7.60 -20.44 14.83
CA ALA A 121 -8.27 -21.65 15.29
C ALA A 121 -8.86 -21.55 16.72
N PRO A 122 -8.15 -20.94 17.71
CA PRO A 122 -8.70 -20.79 19.07
C PRO A 122 -9.95 -19.90 19.16
N LEU A 123 -10.25 -19.12 18.12
CA LEU A 123 -11.45 -18.26 18.09
C LEU A 123 -12.74 -19.07 17.90
N GLY A 124 -12.65 -20.34 17.47
CA GLY A 124 -13.81 -21.22 17.26
C GLY A 124 -14.77 -20.70 16.19
N LEU A 125 -14.26 -20.01 15.17
CA LEU A 125 -15.07 -19.45 14.10
C LEU A 125 -15.58 -20.54 13.15
N PRO A 126 -16.72 -20.33 12.48
CA PRO A 126 -17.26 -21.28 11.51
C PRO A 126 -16.50 -21.19 10.17
N CYS A 127 -15.21 -21.49 10.21
CA CYS A 127 -14.34 -21.56 9.05
C CYS A 127 -13.35 -22.71 9.21
N THR A 128 -12.93 -23.31 8.10
CA THR A 128 -12.03 -24.46 8.09
C THR A 128 -10.57 -24.05 8.14
N ASP A 129 -10.23 -22.94 7.51
CA ASP A 129 -8.86 -22.43 7.37
C ASP A 129 -8.86 -20.90 7.15
N TRP A 130 -7.67 -20.34 6.91
CA TRP A 130 -7.50 -18.92 6.63
C TRP A 130 -8.22 -18.46 5.35
N ASN A 131 -8.16 -19.24 4.29
CA ASN A 131 -8.81 -18.88 3.03
C ASN A 131 -10.33 -18.84 3.18
N ASP A 132 -10.88 -19.82 3.90
CA ASP A 132 -12.31 -19.85 4.23
C ASP A 132 -12.70 -18.66 5.11
N PHE A 133 -11.89 -18.33 6.13
CA PHE A 133 -12.10 -17.13 6.93
C PHE A 133 -12.17 -15.86 6.07
N VAL A 134 -11.18 -15.66 5.20
CA VAL A 134 -11.11 -14.45 4.35
C VAL A 134 -12.24 -14.39 3.33
N ASN A 135 -12.71 -15.54 2.83
CA ASN A 135 -13.78 -15.60 1.85
C ASN A 135 -15.15 -15.32 2.44
N ASN A 136 -15.42 -15.91 3.61
CA ASN A 136 -16.79 -16.00 4.13
C ASN A 136 -17.03 -15.12 5.37
N ILE A 137 -15.99 -14.81 6.15
CA ILE A 137 -16.10 -14.01 7.38
C ILE A 137 -15.46 -12.64 7.20
N ARG A 138 -14.24 -12.60 6.63
CA ARG A 138 -13.40 -11.40 6.37
C ARG A 138 -13.01 -10.63 7.62
N MET A 139 -13.94 -10.36 8.50
CA MET A 139 -13.74 -9.60 9.73
C MET A 139 -14.51 -10.23 10.87
N TYR A 140 -13.85 -10.45 11.98
CA TYR A 140 -14.45 -10.95 13.21
C TYR A 140 -14.29 -9.93 14.32
N TYR A 141 -15.40 -9.60 14.96
CA TYR A 141 -15.45 -8.82 16.19
C TYR A 141 -15.83 -9.76 17.33
N PRO A 142 -14.96 -9.96 18.34
CA PRO A 142 -15.34 -10.74 19.49
C PRO A 142 -16.49 -10.05 20.24
N PRO A 143 -17.33 -10.83 20.93
CA PRO A 143 -18.36 -10.26 21.79
C PRO A 143 -17.73 -9.29 22.81
N LEU A 144 -18.39 -8.16 23.02
CA LEU A 144 -17.94 -7.18 24.01
C LEU A 144 -17.89 -7.82 25.39
N HIS A 145 -16.69 -7.93 25.94
CA HIS A 145 -16.49 -8.45 27.29
C HIS A 145 -16.63 -7.32 28.32
N GLN A 146 -17.86 -7.02 28.70
CA GLN A 146 -18.11 -6.08 29.79
C GLN A 146 -17.53 -6.61 31.10
N ASN A 147 -17.02 -5.71 31.92
CA ASN A 147 -16.49 -6.03 33.24
C ASN A 147 -15.31 -7.05 33.23
N LYS A 148 -14.55 -7.12 32.11
CA LYS A 148 -13.44 -8.12 31.97
C LYS A 148 -12.44 -8.07 33.13
N TYR A 149 -12.14 -6.90 33.66
CA TYR A 149 -11.21 -6.76 34.78
C TYR A 149 -11.81 -7.23 36.12
N VAL A 150 -13.14 -7.14 36.28
CA VAL A 150 -13.82 -7.72 37.44
C VAL A 150 -13.78 -9.25 37.37
N THR A 151 -14.08 -9.82 36.20
CA THR A 151 -14.09 -11.29 36.01
C THR A 151 -12.70 -11.89 36.04
N ARG A 152 -11.63 -11.12 35.72
CA ARG A 152 -10.24 -11.53 35.79
C ARG A 152 -9.59 -11.34 37.18
N GLY A 153 -10.32 -10.77 38.15
CA GLY A 153 -9.80 -10.52 39.48
C GLY A 153 -8.92 -9.27 39.61
N GLY A 154 -9.05 -8.31 38.66
CA GLY A 154 -8.31 -7.05 38.68
C GLY A 154 -7.42 -6.81 37.47
N PHE A 155 -6.50 -5.90 37.61
CA PHE A 155 -5.51 -5.52 36.61
C PHE A 155 -4.17 -6.22 36.86
N TRP A 156 -3.37 -6.38 35.84
CA TRP A 156 -2.01 -6.96 35.94
C TRP A 156 -0.98 -5.91 36.40
N THR A 157 -1.28 -5.29 37.52
CA THR A 157 -0.42 -4.32 38.19
C THR A 157 -0.08 -4.87 39.60
N PRO A 158 0.97 -4.41 40.24
CA PRO A 158 1.32 -4.84 41.61
C PRO A 158 0.17 -4.67 42.60
N THR A 159 -0.67 -3.65 42.41
CA THR A 159 -1.83 -3.39 43.29
C THR A 159 -3.10 -4.11 42.86
N GLY A 160 -3.12 -4.74 41.69
CA GLY A 160 -4.34 -5.31 41.07
C GLY A 160 -5.37 -4.27 40.62
N LYS A 161 -5.04 -2.98 40.66
CA LYS A 161 -5.89 -1.84 40.32
C LYS A 161 -5.28 -1.05 39.17
N ILE A 162 -6.05 -0.13 38.59
CA ILE A 162 -5.46 0.90 37.70
C ILE A 162 -4.56 1.77 38.57
N GLU A 163 -3.29 1.84 38.20
CA GLU A 163 -2.30 2.65 38.89
C GLU A 163 -2.11 3.99 38.17
N CYS A 164 -2.76 5.05 38.66
CA CYS A 164 -2.50 6.40 38.22
C CYS A 164 -1.13 6.92 38.68
N ASN A 165 -0.59 6.29 39.71
CA ASN A 165 0.77 6.47 40.22
C ASN A 165 1.45 5.10 40.19
N SER A 166 2.34 4.87 39.21
CA SER A 166 2.92 3.56 38.95
C SER A 166 3.84 3.12 40.09
N THR A 167 3.53 1.99 40.67
CA THR A 167 4.37 1.35 41.68
C THR A 167 5.71 0.93 41.10
N ILE A 168 5.72 0.35 39.89
CA ILE A 168 6.93 -0.13 39.21
C ILE A 168 7.89 1.02 38.94
N LEU A 169 7.40 2.16 38.42
CA LEU A 169 8.25 3.33 38.14
C LEU A 169 8.91 3.85 39.42
N ARG A 170 8.16 3.92 40.54
CA ARG A 170 8.72 4.35 41.82
C ARG A 170 9.79 3.41 42.35
N GLU A 171 9.58 2.10 42.19
CA GLU A 171 10.59 1.08 42.59
C GLU A 171 11.86 1.19 41.76
N LEU A 172 11.77 1.63 40.51
CA LEU A 172 12.91 1.90 39.63
C LEU A 172 13.54 3.28 39.84
N GLY A 173 13.00 4.10 40.75
CA GLY A 173 13.54 5.42 41.08
C GLY A 173 13.01 6.56 40.18
N TYR A 174 11.99 6.32 39.38
CA TYR A 174 11.35 7.33 38.53
C TYR A 174 10.06 7.88 39.15
N PRO A 175 9.61 9.08 38.75
CA PRO A 175 8.31 9.58 39.14
C PRO A 175 7.20 8.58 38.74
N GLY A 176 6.35 8.20 39.69
CA GLY A 176 5.27 7.25 39.43
C GLY A 176 4.10 7.84 38.64
N MET A 177 4.00 9.16 38.59
CA MET A 177 3.01 9.89 37.77
C MET A 177 3.71 10.58 36.60
N PRO A 178 3.06 10.62 35.42
CA PRO A 178 3.58 11.41 34.31
C PRO A 178 3.71 12.89 34.70
N THR A 179 4.88 13.42 34.52
CA THR A 179 5.18 14.86 34.71
C THR A 179 5.76 15.40 33.42
N TYR A 180 5.46 16.63 33.08
CA TYR A 180 6.13 17.28 31.98
C TYR A 180 7.62 17.48 32.34
N LEU A 181 8.48 16.90 31.52
CA LEU A 181 9.91 17.16 31.53
C LEU A 181 10.27 17.69 30.14
N PRO A 182 10.85 18.90 30.05
CA PRO A 182 11.38 19.36 28.77
C PRO A 182 12.51 18.41 28.31
N CYS A 183 12.76 18.34 27.00
CA CYS A 183 13.95 17.62 26.53
C CYS A 183 15.22 18.27 27.07
N ALA A 184 16.32 17.54 27.14
CA ALA A 184 17.57 18.05 27.72
C ALA A 184 18.09 19.32 26.98
N GLU A 185 17.82 19.42 25.68
CA GLU A 185 18.24 20.54 24.83
C GLU A 185 17.12 21.56 24.62
N ASN A 186 16.50 22.07 25.69
CA ASN A 186 15.42 23.03 25.65
C ASN A 186 15.88 24.45 26.01
N ASP A 187 15.04 25.45 25.75
CA ASP A 187 15.29 26.87 26.00
C ASP A 187 15.13 27.27 27.46
N ILE A 188 14.43 26.50 28.26
CA ILE A 188 14.13 26.82 29.66
C ILE A 188 15.34 26.53 30.55
N ASP A 189 15.91 25.33 30.40
CA ASP A 189 17.03 24.87 31.22
C ASP A 189 18.39 25.28 30.63
N ASN A 190 18.43 25.61 29.33
CA ASN A 190 19.64 25.98 28.60
C ASN A 190 19.47 27.30 27.83
N PRO A 191 19.34 28.45 28.51
CA PRO A 191 19.15 29.74 27.85
C PRO A 191 20.32 30.14 26.93
N GLU A 192 21.55 29.69 27.24
CA GLU A 192 22.72 29.94 26.39
C GLU A 192 22.61 29.17 25.06
N LEU A 193 22.04 27.98 25.07
CA LEU A 193 21.76 27.22 23.86
C LEU A 193 20.73 27.92 23.00
N ALA A 194 19.69 28.51 23.62
CA ALA A 194 18.65 29.27 22.94
C ALA A 194 19.15 30.57 22.31
N GLU A 195 20.23 31.19 22.82
CA GLU A 195 20.86 32.33 22.18
C GLU A 195 21.51 31.94 20.82
N GLU A 196 22.12 30.80 20.73
CA GLU A 196 22.75 30.29 19.50
C GLU A 196 21.74 29.60 18.55
N TYR A 197 20.79 28.89 19.12
CA TYR A 197 19.78 28.08 18.40
C TYR A 197 18.36 28.53 18.81
N PRO A 198 17.89 29.71 18.32
CA PRO A 198 16.71 30.39 18.89
C PRO A 198 15.35 29.83 18.44
N ILE A 199 15.30 28.75 17.68
CA ILE A 199 14.08 28.22 17.09
C ILE A 199 13.83 26.83 17.65
N VAL A 200 12.58 26.56 18.04
CA VAL A 200 12.17 25.25 18.51
C VAL A 200 12.00 24.29 17.33
N LEU A 201 12.68 23.19 17.38
CA LEU A 201 12.57 22.10 16.42
C LEU A 201 11.57 21.06 16.91
N THR A 202 10.61 20.72 16.09
CA THR A 202 9.77 19.54 16.26
C THR A 202 9.90 18.61 15.07
N THR A 203 9.98 17.32 15.32
CA THR A 203 10.12 16.27 14.28
C THR A 203 9.26 15.06 14.62
N GLY A 204 9.47 13.96 13.94
CA GLY A 204 8.76 12.68 14.18
C GLY A 204 7.63 12.41 13.19
N GLY A 205 7.16 13.39 12.43
CA GLY A 205 6.25 13.20 11.31
C GLY A 205 6.97 12.64 10.08
N GLY A 206 6.21 12.00 9.19
CA GLY A 206 6.70 11.52 7.90
C GLY A 206 6.36 12.48 6.76
N PHE A 207 6.97 12.24 5.62
CA PHE A 207 6.63 12.94 4.38
C PHE A 207 5.44 12.25 3.70
N MET A 208 4.41 12.99 3.34
CA MET A 208 3.39 12.49 2.45
C MET A 208 3.92 12.47 1.02
N PRO A 209 3.75 11.40 0.24
CA PRO A 209 2.96 10.18 0.43
C PRO A 209 3.77 8.99 0.97
N TYR A 210 4.96 9.19 1.49
CA TYR A 210 5.86 8.12 1.91
C TYR A 210 5.47 7.51 3.26
N HIS A 211 5.74 6.21 3.44
CA HIS A 211 5.63 5.54 4.71
C HIS A 211 7.01 5.38 5.34
N HIS A 212 7.26 6.10 6.44
CA HIS A 212 8.59 6.20 7.05
C HIS A 212 9.68 6.59 6.03
N SER A 213 10.73 5.78 5.86
CA SER A 213 11.80 5.96 4.87
C SER A 213 11.63 5.07 3.63
N GLU A 214 10.43 4.53 3.40
CA GLU A 214 10.13 3.63 2.28
C GLU A 214 9.59 4.38 1.05
N HIS A 215 9.66 3.70 -0.10
CA HIS A 215 9.02 4.09 -1.35
C HIS A 215 9.65 5.29 -2.07
N PHE A 216 10.80 5.79 -1.62
CA PHE A 216 11.52 6.86 -2.30
C PHE A 216 11.99 6.47 -3.71
N GLN A 217 12.08 5.18 -4.02
CA GLN A 217 12.37 4.63 -5.35
C GLN A 217 11.18 4.62 -6.30
N MET A 218 9.96 4.82 -5.79
CA MET A 218 8.76 4.80 -6.60
C MET A 218 8.59 6.13 -7.34
N ALA A 219 8.69 6.10 -8.67
CA ALA A 219 8.58 7.30 -9.51
C ALA A 219 7.29 8.10 -9.25
N GLY A 220 6.14 7.43 -9.08
CA GLY A 220 4.88 8.09 -8.77
C GLY A 220 4.88 8.85 -7.44
N MET A 221 5.50 8.29 -6.41
CA MET A 221 5.64 8.95 -5.12
C MET A 221 6.59 10.15 -5.20
N ARG A 222 7.73 9.98 -5.87
CA ARG A 222 8.69 11.06 -6.10
C ARG A 222 8.12 12.17 -6.97
N TYR A 223 7.21 11.82 -7.90
CA TYR A 223 6.47 12.81 -8.66
C TYR A 223 5.58 13.68 -7.77
N ILE A 224 4.88 13.12 -6.79
CA ILE A 224 4.00 13.86 -5.88
C ILE A 224 4.81 14.69 -4.88
N TYR A 225 5.92 14.15 -4.36
CA TYR A 225 6.73 14.80 -3.33
C TYR A 225 8.23 14.60 -3.63
N PRO A 226 8.82 15.47 -4.48
CA PRO A 226 10.15 15.25 -5.04
C PRO A 226 11.31 15.53 -4.09
N ASP A 227 11.14 16.46 -3.17
CA ASP A 227 12.20 17.01 -2.31
C ASP A 227 11.83 16.92 -0.82
N PRO A 228 12.81 16.95 0.09
CA PRO A 228 12.53 17.10 1.52
C PRO A 228 12.09 18.51 1.84
N TYR A 229 10.88 18.68 2.37
CA TYR A 229 10.38 19.97 2.84
C TYR A 229 10.28 19.99 4.35
N PHE A 230 10.59 21.14 4.95
CA PHE A 230 10.28 21.45 6.34
C PHE A 230 9.28 22.60 6.38
N SER A 231 8.44 22.64 7.41
CA SER A 231 7.43 23.68 7.57
C SER A 231 7.93 24.82 8.43
N ILE A 232 7.70 26.06 7.98
CA ILE A 232 8.09 27.28 8.65
C ILE A 232 6.96 28.32 8.56
N ASN A 233 6.69 29.03 9.66
CA ASN A 233 5.70 30.08 9.69
C ASN A 233 6.10 31.28 8.80
N PRO A 234 5.16 31.95 8.10
CA PRO A 234 5.44 33.12 7.26
C PRO A 234 6.18 34.25 7.96
N GLU A 235 5.85 34.56 9.22
CA GLU A 235 6.52 35.63 10.00
C GLU A 235 8.00 35.28 10.26
N LEU A 236 8.28 34.02 10.58
CA LEU A 236 9.64 33.56 10.81
C LEU A 236 10.42 33.50 9.47
N ALA A 237 9.78 33.05 8.40
CA ALA A 237 10.37 32.99 7.07
C ALA A 237 10.76 34.37 6.57
N GLU A 238 9.87 35.39 6.71
CA GLU A 238 10.15 36.77 6.37
C GLU A 238 11.34 37.34 7.18
N LYS A 239 11.35 37.07 8.49
CA LYS A 239 12.44 37.51 9.39
C LYS A 239 13.80 36.95 8.97
N LEU A 240 13.82 35.72 8.44
CA LEU A 240 15.03 35.02 8.01
C LEU A 240 15.36 35.22 6.51
N GLY A 241 14.52 35.94 5.77
CA GLY A 241 14.65 36.13 4.32
C GLY A 241 14.48 34.86 3.51
N ILE A 242 13.65 33.94 4.00
CA ILE A 242 13.36 32.62 3.40
C ILE A 242 12.04 32.69 2.63
N GLU A 243 12.05 32.21 1.40
CA GLU A 243 10.87 32.07 0.55
C GLU A 243 10.48 30.59 0.40
N TYR A 244 9.25 30.35 -0.04
CA TYR A 244 8.80 29.00 -0.36
C TYR A 244 9.72 28.33 -1.40
N GLY A 245 10.17 27.11 -1.11
CA GLY A 245 11.02 26.32 -1.97
C GLY A 245 12.52 26.62 -1.84
N ASP A 246 12.92 27.61 -1.06
CA ASP A 246 14.34 27.86 -0.79
C ASP A 246 14.98 26.66 -0.07
N TRP A 247 16.18 26.31 -0.47
CA TRP A 247 17.01 25.40 0.30
C TRP A 247 17.55 26.09 1.54
N CYS A 248 17.36 25.45 2.69
CA CYS A 248 17.80 25.98 3.98
C CYS A 248 18.59 24.93 4.73
N TRP A 249 19.56 25.40 5.50
CA TRP A 249 20.16 24.64 6.57
C TRP A 249 19.29 24.68 7.80
N ILE A 250 19.10 23.52 8.42
CA ILE A 250 18.54 23.36 9.75
C ILE A 250 19.65 22.76 10.60
N GLU A 251 20.05 23.46 11.65
CA GLU A 251 21.24 23.13 12.42
C GLU A 251 20.93 23.09 13.91
N THR A 252 21.41 22.06 14.58
CA THR A 252 21.45 21.92 16.03
C THR A 252 22.91 21.80 16.47
N GLN A 253 23.20 21.78 17.73
CA GLN A 253 24.55 21.55 18.24
C GLN A 253 25.16 20.19 17.79
N ARG A 254 24.33 19.25 17.29
CA ARG A 254 24.74 17.91 16.87
C ARG A 254 25.12 17.82 15.39
N GLY A 255 24.55 18.68 14.58
CA GLY A 255 24.80 18.70 13.17
C GLY A 255 23.81 19.55 12.40
N ARG A 256 23.89 19.47 11.08
CA ARG A 256 22.98 20.21 10.21
C ARG A 256 22.54 19.36 9.02
N ILE A 257 21.35 19.66 8.53
CA ILE A 257 20.75 19.05 7.34
C ILE A 257 20.20 20.11 6.40
N LYS A 258 19.99 19.76 5.13
CA LYS A 258 19.38 20.64 4.14
C LYS A 258 17.98 20.18 3.79
N MET A 259 17.02 21.10 3.82
CA MET A 259 15.66 20.88 3.34
C MET A 259 15.12 22.12 2.66
N ARG A 260 14.04 21.98 1.90
CA ARG A 260 13.32 23.09 1.29
C ARG A 260 12.29 23.67 2.24
N ALA A 261 12.15 24.98 2.22
CA ALA A 261 11.16 25.65 3.01
C ALA A 261 9.75 25.46 2.43
N ASN A 262 8.82 24.96 3.25
CA ASN A 262 7.38 25.03 3.03
C ASN A 262 6.82 26.11 3.96
N VAL A 263 6.51 27.28 3.40
CA VAL A 263 6.01 28.42 4.17
C VAL A 263 4.51 28.28 4.36
N GLU A 264 4.08 28.00 5.59
CA GLU A 264 2.69 27.75 5.93
C GLU A 264 2.29 28.30 7.30
N PRO A 265 1.09 28.86 7.46
CA PRO A 265 0.66 29.53 8.68
C PRO A 265 0.29 28.60 9.83
N GLU A 266 0.19 27.30 9.59
CA GLU A 266 -0.23 26.29 10.57
C GLU A 266 0.83 26.01 11.63
N VAL A 267 2.08 26.42 11.37
CA VAL A 267 3.20 26.27 12.31
C VAL A 267 3.33 27.54 13.17
N ASP A 268 3.56 27.35 14.46
CA ASP A 268 3.83 28.47 15.38
C ASP A 268 5.08 29.26 14.93
N PRO A 269 5.09 30.61 15.00
CA PRO A 269 6.23 31.46 14.59
C PRO A 269 7.57 31.17 15.30
N ARG A 270 7.54 30.44 16.42
CA ARG A 270 8.74 30.06 17.17
C ARG A 270 9.24 28.65 16.80
N VAL A 271 8.51 27.93 15.97
CA VAL A 271 8.71 26.50 15.72
C VAL A 271 8.97 26.23 14.25
N VAL A 272 9.81 25.25 13.98
CA VAL A 272 9.88 24.60 12.66
C VAL A 272 9.52 23.13 12.80
N PHE A 273 8.75 22.62 11.83
CA PHE A 273 8.42 21.21 11.76
C PHE A 273 9.26 20.54 10.67
N VAL A 274 10.06 19.55 11.05
CA VAL A 274 11.05 18.90 10.19
C VAL A 274 10.74 17.40 10.09
N PRO A 275 10.13 16.93 9.00
CA PRO A 275 9.81 15.52 8.80
C PRO A 275 11.06 14.66 8.74
N ARG A 276 10.91 13.37 9.16
CA ARG A 276 12.03 12.41 9.29
C ARG A 276 12.13 11.45 8.12
N GLY A 277 13.34 10.89 7.96
CA GLY A 277 13.55 9.68 7.19
C GLY A 277 13.92 9.90 5.72
N TRP A 278 14.24 11.12 5.30
CA TRP A 278 14.62 11.39 3.91
C TRP A 278 15.99 10.82 3.55
N TRP A 279 16.11 10.31 2.33
CA TRP A 279 17.33 9.89 1.66
C TRP A 279 17.12 9.94 0.15
N PHE A 280 18.20 9.75 -0.65
CA PHE A 280 18.21 10.00 -2.08
C PHE A 280 18.60 8.72 -2.84
N PRO A 281 17.65 7.78 -3.06
CA PRO A 281 17.92 6.53 -3.78
C PRO A 281 18.42 6.74 -5.22
N GLU A 282 18.16 7.90 -5.78
CA GLU A 282 18.58 8.33 -7.10
C GLU A 282 20.06 8.73 -7.19
N ARG A 283 20.75 8.90 -6.09
CA ARG A 283 22.17 9.23 -6.12
C ARG A 283 22.95 8.05 -6.63
N ASP A 284 23.81 8.37 -7.60
CA ASP A 284 24.64 7.37 -8.23
C ASP A 284 25.58 6.70 -7.22
N THR A 285 25.76 5.44 -7.46
CA THR A 285 26.37 4.42 -6.65
C THR A 285 27.92 4.46 -6.61
N ASN A 286 28.55 5.56 -6.83
CA ASN A 286 29.86 5.76 -6.23
C ASN A 286 29.66 5.82 -4.73
N ILE A 287 29.46 4.62 -4.17
CA ILE A 287 28.93 4.37 -2.84
C ILE A 287 29.84 5.07 -1.84
N ASP A 288 29.43 6.27 -1.46
CA ASP A 288 29.99 6.91 -0.28
C ASP A 288 29.42 6.20 0.95
N LEU A 289 30.18 5.25 1.48
CA LEU A 289 29.79 4.52 2.70
C LEU A 289 29.80 5.41 3.96
N ASP A 290 30.31 6.64 3.85
CA ASP A 290 30.22 7.61 4.95
C ASP A 290 28.92 8.43 4.89
N ASN A 291 28.26 8.44 3.72
CA ASN A 291 26.95 9.07 3.54
C ASN A 291 26.11 8.30 2.48
N PRO A 292 25.72 7.06 2.75
CA PRO A 292 25.09 6.20 1.75
C PRO A 292 23.78 6.81 1.25
N PHE A 293 23.66 6.96 -0.07
CA PHE A 293 22.53 7.62 -0.71
C PHE A 293 22.21 9.02 -0.15
N GLY A 294 23.20 9.75 0.35
CA GLY A 294 23.01 11.07 0.94
C GLY A 294 22.09 11.10 2.16
N CYS A 295 21.95 10.00 2.88
CA CYS A 295 21.02 9.88 4.01
C CYS A 295 21.35 10.82 5.19
N LEU A 296 22.60 11.29 5.31
CA LEU A 296 22.96 12.26 6.35
C LEU A 296 22.69 13.72 5.95
N GLU A 297 22.27 13.99 4.71
CA GLU A 297 22.10 15.36 4.24
C GLU A 297 20.73 15.96 4.56
N SER A 298 19.69 15.13 4.57
CA SER A 298 18.30 15.59 4.78
C SER A 298 17.52 14.70 5.76
N ASN A 299 18.21 13.85 6.51
CA ASN A 299 17.56 13.05 7.53
C ASN A 299 17.62 13.77 8.89
N THR A 300 16.48 14.08 9.45
CA THR A 300 16.31 14.80 10.71
C THR A 300 16.99 14.12 11.90
N ASN A 301 17.17 12.81 11.85
CA ASN A 301 17.86 12.08 12.91
C ASN A 301 19.38 12.41 13.02
N VAL A 302 19.93 13.18 12.09
CA VAL A 302 21.25 13.81 12.24
C VAL A 302 21.24 14.91 13.30
N LEU A 303 20.07 15.47 13.59
CA LEU A 303 19.85 16.60 14.51
C LEU A 303 19.49 16.15 15.94
N THR A 304 19.20 14.85 16.14
CA THR A 304 18.71 14.28 17.39
C THR A 304 19.82 13.52 18.14
N SER A 305 19.60 13.27 19.41
CA SER A 305 20.49 12.49 20.28
C SER A 305 19.87 11.16 20.67
N VAL A 306 20.71 10.20 20.98
CA VAL A 306 20.33 8.94 21.67
C VAL A 306 21.10 8.79 22.98
N ASP A 307 21.61 9.88 23.51
CA ASP A 307 22.25 9.89 24.81
C ASP A 307 21.25 9.45 25.89
N GLU A 308 21.71 8.76 26.91
CA GLU A 308 20.88 8.10 27.92
C GLU A 308 19.88 9.07 28.58
N TRP A 309 20.29 10.30 28.85
CA TRP A 309 19.45 11.33 29.49
C TRP A 309 18.46 12.01 28.53
N ASP A 310 18.60 11.84 27.23
CA ASP A 310 17.67 12.33 26.24
C ASP A 310 16.61 11.29 25.84
N CYS A 311 16.73 10.07 26.33
CA CYS A 311 15.84 8.98 26.03
C CYS A 311 14.80 8.77 27.13
N ASP A 312 13.59 8.41 26.72
CA ASP A 312 12.56 7.95 27.65
C ASP A 312 13.04 6.66 28.35
N PRO A 313 13.04 6.64 29.69
CA PRO A 313 13.59 5.51 30.44
C PRO A 313 12.80 4.20 30.30
N MET A 314 11.54 4.28 29.86
CA MET A 314 10.66 3.13 29.70
C MET A 314 10.70 2.58 28.27
N GLY A 315 10.60 3.45 27.28
CA GLY A 315 10.50 3.09 25.88
C GLY A 315 11.81 3.22 25.10
N GLY A 316 12.83 3.87 25.68
CA GLY A 316 14.08 4.17 24.97
C GLY A 316 13.93 5.16 23.82
N SER A 317 12.80 5.85 23.74
CA SER A 317 12.55 6.82 22.67
C SER A 317 13.35 8.09 22.92
N TRP A 318 14.10 8.53 21.93
CA TRP A 318 14.84 9.80 21.99
C TRP A 318 13.94 11.02 21.80
N ALA A 319 14.42 12.19 22.22
CA ALA A 319 13.68 13.44 22.07
C ALA A 319 13.51 13.82 20.60
N ASN A 320 12.27 14.02 20.22
CA ASN A 320 11.86 14.41 18.87
C ASN A 320 11.17 15.78 18.80
N ARG A 321 10.91 16.38 19.94
CA ARG A 321 10.12 17.63 20.03
C ARG A 321 10.70 18.51 21.13
N GLY A 322 10.81 19.80 20.80
CA GLY A 322 11.33 20.79 21.75
C GLY A 322 12.85 20.95 21.74
N LEU A 323 13.54 20.38 20.73
CA LEU A 323 14.96 20.62 20.50
C LEU A 323 15.17 22.06 20.02
N MET A 324 16.35 22.62 20.25
CA MET A 324 16.71 23.95 19.79
C MET A 324 17.49 23.89 18.48
N CYS A 325 17.15 24.75 17.52
CA CYS A 325 17.82 24.82 16.22
C CYS A 325 17.96 26.28 15.72
N LYS A 326 18.78 26.44 14.70
CA LYS A 326 18.79 27.63 13.84
C LYS A 326 18.49 27.23 12.39
N VAL A 327 17.86 28.14 11.67
CA VAL A 327 17.51 27.95 10.26
C VAL A 327 18.04 29.14 9.46
N TYR A 328 18.68 28.86 8.35
CA TYR A 328 19.24 29.87 7.47
C TYR A 328 19.32 29.37 6.03
N LYS A 329 19.22 30.29 5.08
CA LYS A 329 19.23 29.98 3.66
C LYS A 329 20.58 29.41 3.20
N CYS A 330 20.56 28.38 2.37
CA CYS A 330 21.74 27.86 1.70
C CYS A 330 22.33 28.88 0.72
N THR A 331 23.63 28.88 0.58
CA THR A 331 24.35 29.66 -0.43
C THR A 331 24.60 28.81 -1.68
N GLU A 332 25.02 29.43 -2.80
CA GLU A 332 25.40 28.69 -4.02
C GLU A 332 26.48 27.65 -3.77
N ALA A 333 27.44 27.92 -2.89
CA ALA A 333 28.50 26.98 -2.52
C ALA A 333 27.95 25.71 -1.82
N ASP A 334 26.79 25.78 -1.20
CA ASP A 334 26.15 24.66 -0.52
C ASP A 334 25.46 23.67 -1.50
N HIS A 335 25.44 23.98 -2.80
CA HIS A 335 24.80 23.19 -3.86
C HIS A 335 25.79 22.39 -4.71
N GLU A 336 27.07 22.27 -4.32
CA GLU A 336 28.11 21.56 -5.10
C GLU A 336 27.76 20.10 -5.44
N TRP A 337 26.96 19.45 -4.62
CA TRP A 337 26.51 18.08 -4.87
C TRP A 337 25.58 17.94 -6.09
N ASN A 338 25.02 19.04 -6.58
CA ASN A 338 24.13 19.10 -7.75
C ASN A 338 24.85 19.52 -9.04
N ALA A 339 26.10 19.96 -8.96
CA ALA A 339 26.79 20.58 -10.10
C ALA A 339 27.20 19.61 -11.20
N LYS A 340 27.29 18.31 -10.94
CA LYS A 340 27.80 17.33 -11.90
C LYS A 340 26.72 16.56 -12.64
N ASP A 341 25.55 16.33 -12.03
CA ASP A 341 24.45 15.62 -12.68
C ASP A 341 23.14 16.34 -12.40
N LYS A 342 22.68 17.13 -13.36
CA LYS A 342 21.37 17.79 -13.33
C LYS A 342 20.20 16.83 -13.50
N THR A 343 20.47 15.53 -13.54
CA THR A 343 19.48 14.49 -13.79
C THR A 343 19.54 13.43 -12.70
N TRP A 344 18.39 13.15 -12.11
CA TRP A 344 18.23 12.14 -11.07
C TRP A 344 17.81 10.82 -11.72
N SER A 345 18.54 9.74 -11.48
CA SER A 345 18.12 8.41 -11.88
C SER A 345 17.73 7.59 -10.65
N ILE A 346 16.59 6.92 -10.70
CA ILE A 346 16.17 6.01 -9.64
C ILE A 346 16.76 4.64 -9.93
N PRO A 347 17.64 4.09 -9.07
CA PRO A 347 18.20 2.76 -9.29
C PRO A 347 17.12 1.70 -9.46
N GLY A 348 17.20 0.92 -10.54
CA GLY A 348 16.24 -0.16 -10.83
C GLY A 348 14.95 0.27 -11.55
N CYS A 349 14.73 1.57 -11.78
CA CYS A 349 13.66 2.06 -12.65
C CYS A 349 14.23 2.39 -14.03
N ALA A 350 13.43 2.20 -15.08
CA ALA A 350 13.71 2.77 -16.39
C ALA A 350 13.93 4.28 -16.21
N LYS A 351 14.94 4.83 -16.90
CA LYS A 351 15.38 6.24 -16.77
C LYS A 351 14.21 7.17 -16.51
N THR A 352 14.09 7.62 -15.27
CA THR A 352 13.17 8.71 -14.96
C THR A 352 13.69 9.95 -15.67
N PRO A 353 12.87 10.71 -16.40
CA PRO A 353 13.26 11.99 -16.94
C PRO A 353 13.85 12.83 -15.82
N GLY A 354 15.00 13.43 -16.07
CA GLY A 354 15.73 14.16 -15.04
C GLY A 354 14.88 15.23 -14.37
N ILE A 355 14.86 15.18 -13.06
CA ILE A 355 14.34 16.28 -12.27
C ILE A 355 15.43 17.34 -12.31
N SER A 356 15.17 18.49 -12.91
CA SER A 356 16.12 19.60 -12.89
C SER A 356 16.42 20.00 -11.46
N THR A 357 17.67 20.07 -11.11
CA THR A 357 18.16 20.57 -9.81
C THR A 357 18.59 22.02 -9.89
N ASP A 358 18.30 22.70 -11.03
CA ASP A 358 18.58 24.11 -11.19
C ASP A 358 17.78 24.93 -10.17
N PRO A 359 18.43 25.74 -9.30
CA PRO A 359 17.75 26.57 -8.33
C PRO A 359 16.70 27.51 -8.95
N GLU A 360 16.89 27.99 -10.16
CA GLU A 360 15.88 28.83 -10.83
C GLU A 360 14.67 28.03 -11.28
N ASP A 361 14.85 26.81 -11.80
CA ASP A 361 13.76 25.91 -12.08
C ASP A 361 13.00 25.52 -10.81
N LEU A 362 13.70 25.44 -9.70
CA LEU A 362 13.12 25.08 -8.41
C LEU A 362 12.35 26.25 -7.76
N LYS A 363 12.76 27.49 -7.93
CA LYS A 363 12.01 28.66 -7.50
C LYS A 363 10.66 28.80 -8.22
N HIS A 364 10.62 28.38 -9.47
CA HIS A 364 9.41 28.45 -10.30
C HIS A 364 8.62 27.14 -10.30
N ARG A 365 9.08 26.12 -9.60
CA ARG A 365 8.39 24.85 -9.40
C ARG A 365 7.34 24.92 -8.29
N VAL A 366 6.47 25.89 -8.32
CA VAL A 366 5.12 25.61 -7.93
C VAL A 366 4.59 24.60 -8.94
N LEU A 367 4.91 23.30 -8.71
CA LEU A 367 4.32 22.17 -9.43
C LEU A 367 4.37 22.27 -10.96
N ARG A 368 5.42 22.82 -11.57
CA ARG A 368 5.73 22.45 -12.96
C ARG A 368 6.38 21.09 -12.96
N TRP A 369 5.53 20.13 -12.76
CA TRP A 369 5.80 18.76 -13.13
C TRP A 369 6.07 18.77 -14.64
N GLU A 370 7.30 18.64 -15.09
CA GLU A 370 7.49 18.02 -16.38
C GLU A 370 6.79 16.69 -16.25
N LYS A 371 5.68 16.56 -16.98
CA LYS A 371 4.99 15.29 -17.07
C LYS A 371 6.06 14.28 -17.42
N ILE A 372 6.42 13.41 -16.49
CA ILE A 372 6.94 12.10 -16.88
C ILE A 372 5.91 11.65 -17.88
N PRO A 373 6.23 11.45 -19.16
CA PRO A 373 5.25 10.95 -20.09
C PRO A 373 4.77 9.64 -19.50
N PHE A 374 3.63 9.71 -18.83
CA PHE A 374 2.93 8.54 -18.40
C PHE A 374 2.43 7.94 -19.73
N GLU A 375 3.12 6.92 -20.20
CA GLU A 375 2.56 6.06 -21.21
C GLU A 375 1.48 5.26 -20.49
N ALA A 376 0.24 5.67 -20.71
CA ALA A 376 -0.90 4.87 -20.30
C ALA A 376 -0.65 3.44 -20.81
N PRO A 377 -0.92 2.41 -19.99
CA PRO A 377 -0.87 1.04 -20.47
C PRO A 377 -1.63 0.98 -21.80
N ALA A 378 -1.01 0.48 -22.85
CA ALA A 378 -1.70 0.35 -24.13
C ALA A 378 -2.88 -0.60 -23.95
N CYS A 379 -4.02 -0.28 -24.56
CA CYS A 379 -5.11 -1.25 -24.66
C CYS A 379 -4.55 -2.51 -25.33
N THR A 380 -4.72 -3.67 -24.67
CA THR A 380 -4.26 -4.96 -25.22
C THR A 380 -5.16 -5.44 -26.35
N LYS A 381 -6.32 -4.79 -26.53
CA LYS A 381 -7.34 -5.07 -27.54
C LYS A 381 -7.34 -3.94 -28.58
N GLU A 382 -7.80 -4.23 -29.78
CA GLU A 382 -7.97 -3.22 -30.82
C GLU A 382 -9.09 -2.25 -30.42
N VAL A 383 -8.77 -0.96 -30.33
CA VAL A 383 -9.76 0.07 -30.01
C VAL A 383 -10.50 0.46 -31.29
N PRO A 384 -11.83 0.27 -31.37
CA PRO A 384 -12.60 0.60 -32.54
C PRO A 384 -12.57 2.09 -32.89
N GLU A 385 -12.75 2.40 -34.17
CA GLU A 385 -12.82 3.79 -34.63
C GLU A 385 -13.98 4.55 -33.96
N GLY A 386 -13.69 5.73 -33.43
CA GLY A 386 -14.66 6.55 -32.72
C GLY A 386 -14.76 6.28 -31.22
N PHE A 387 -13.96 5.33 -30.70
CA PHE A 387 -13.87 5.06 -29.27
C PHE A 387 -12.55 5.55 -28.71
N SER A 388 -12.56 5.91 -27.42
CA SER A 388 -11.36 6.19 -26.64
C SER A 388 -11.26 5.20 -25.49
N TRP A 389 -10.09 4.64 -25.29
CA TRP A 389 -9.85 3.76 -24.15
C TRP A 389 -9.32 4.54 -22.96
N GLN A 390 -9.89 4.26 -21.78
CA GLN A 390 -9.44 4.82 -20.51
C GLN A 390 -8.84 3.70 -19.66
N TRP A 391 -7.54 3.76 -19.49
CA TRP A 391 -6.77 2.75 -18.74
C TRP A 391 -7.13 2.67 -17.24
N GLN A 392 -7.68 3.76 -16.67
CA GLN A 392 -8.00 3.85 -15.24
C GLN A 392 -9.09 2.86 -14.81
N ASN A 393 -9.99 2.54 -15.71
CA ASN A 393 -11.13 1.65 -15.46
C ASN A 393 -11.26 0.54 -16.51
N ASP A 394 -10.23 0.37 -17.34
CA ASP A 394 -10.17 -0.61 -18.44
C ASP A 394 -11.43 -0.62 -19.32
N ALA A 395 -11.90 0.55 -19.67
CA ALA A 395 -13.14 0.74 -20.39
C ALA A 395 -12.97 1.60 -21.64
N LEU A 396 -13.79 1.34 -22.65
CA LEU A 396 -13.91 2.15 -23.85
C LEU A 396 -15.02 3.18 -23.69
N TYR A 397 -14.82 4.35 -24.27
CA TYR A 397 -15.79 5.43 -24.25
C TYR A 397 -16.09 5.90 -25.68
N GLN A 398 -17.36 6.06 -25.96
CA GLN A 398 -17.85 6.83 -27.11
C GLN A 398 -18.66 8.00 -26.55
N ASP A 399 -18.19 9.21 -26.77
CA ASP A 399 -18.69 10.43 -26.14
C ASP A 399 -18.63 10.31 -24.59
N SER A 400 -19.76 10.31 -23.91
CA SER A 400 -19.88 10.14 -22.46
C SER A 400 -20.36 8.75 -22.03
N THR A 401 -20.56 7.84 -22.98
CA THR A 401 -21.03 6.48 -22.69
C THR A 401 -19.85 5.55 -22.52
N GLN A 402 -19.81 4.86 -21.40
CA GLN A 402 -18.83 3.83 -21.09
C GLN A 402 -19.26 2.49 -21.68
N PHE A 403 -18.29 1.75 -22.23
CA PHE A 403 -18.48 0.40 -22.76
C PHE A 403 -17.39 -0.51 -22.25
N ARG A 404 -17.72 -1.78 -22.02
CA ARG A 404 -16.76 -2.83 -21.76
C ARG A 404 -16.51 -3.61 -23.06
N LEU A 405 -15.28 -3.84 -23.42
CA LEU A 405 -14.90 -4.67 -24.56
C LEU A 405 -14.65 -6.10 -24.06
N ASP A 406 -15.40 -7.06 -24.57
CA ASP A 406 -15.14 -8.45 -24.27
C ASP A 406 -14.00 -9.03 -25.12
N ASP A 407 -13.60 -10.28 -24.82
CA ASP A 407 -12.49 -10.94 -25.53
C ASP A 407 -12.79 -11.27 -27.00
N SER A 408 -14.05 -11.21 -27.39
CA SER A 408 -14.53 -11.47 -28.77
C SER A 408 -14.63 -10.21 -29.62
N GLY A 409 -14.42 -9.02 -29.02
CA GLY A 409 -14.51 -7.73 -29.73
C GLY A 409 -15.88 -7.06 -29.65
N TRP A 410 -16.81 -7.58 -28.85
CA TRP A 410 -18.08 -6.94 -28.60
C TRP A 410 -17.97 -5.84 -27.54
N LEU A 411 -18.61 -4.72 -27.82
CA LEU A 411 -18.81 -3.64 -26.85
C LEU A 411 -20.09 -3.90 -26.07
N ILE A 412 -19.99 -3.89 -24.76
CA ILE A 412 -21.13 -4.09 -23.85
C ILE A 412 -21.42 -2.74 -23.19
N ASP A 413 -22.63 -2.22 -23.38
CA ASP A 413 -23.11 -1.09 -22.59
C ASP A 413 -23.56 -1.62 -21.22
N PRO A 414 -22.85 -1.28 -20.13
CA PRO A 414 -23.15 -1.83 -18.80
C PRO A 414 -24.49 -1.35 -18.24
N LYS A 415 -25.11 -0.30 -18.83
CA LYS A 415 -26.41 0.21 -18.36
C LYS A 415 -27.58 -0.51 -19.01
N THR A 416 -27.45 -0.84 -20.31
CA THR A 416 -28.51 -1.47 -21.09
C THR A 416 -28.27 -2.96 -21.30
N ASN A 417 -27.03 -3.41 -21.03
CA ASN A 417 -26.54 -4.74 -21.33
C ASN A 417 -26.69 -5.12 -22.82
N GLU A 418 -26.67 -4.11 -23.67
CA GLU A 418 -26.69 -4.30 -25.11
C GLU A 418 -25.27 -4.57 -25.62
N TYR A 419 -25.14 -5.55 -26.50
CA TYR A 419 -23.89 -5.92 -27.14
C TYR A 419 -23.80 -5.23 -28.50
N VAL A 420 -22.78 -4.43 -28.69
CA VAL A 420 -22.52 -3.72 -29.95
C VAL A 420 -21.26 -4.28 -30.58
N ASP A 421 -21.33 -4.70 -31.83
CA ASP A 421 -20.15 -5.05 -32.60
C ASP A 421 -19.32 -3.79 -32.85
N ALA A 422 -18.07 -3.83 -32.41
CA ALA A 422 -17.18 -2.69 -32.47
C ALA A 422 -16.82 -2.24 -33.88
N HIS A 423 -16.93 -3.12 -34.88
CA HIS A 423 -16.50 -2.87 -36.25
C HIS A 423 -17.67 -2.56 -37.19
N THR A 424 -18.81 -3.21 -37.02
CA THR A 424 -19.94 -3.12 -37.97
C THR A 424 -21.06 -2.22 -37.49
N GLY A 425 -21.10 -1.83 -36.21
CA GLY A 425 -22.19 -1.05 -35.62
C GLY A 425 -23.50 -1.81 -35.45
N TRP A 426 -23.46 -3.12 -35.59
CA TRP A 426 -24.57 -3.99 -35.26
C TRP A 426 -24.64 -4.19 -33.76
N TYR A 427 -25.83 -4.33 -33.20
CA TYR A 427 -25.97 -4.70 -31.80
C TYR A 427 -27.01 -5.79 -31.60
N TYR A 428 -26.76 -6.61 -30.61
CA TYR A 428 -27.61 -7.70 -30.19
C TYR A 428 -28.54 -7.24 -29.08
N VAL A 429 -29.83 -7.31 -29.35
CA VAL A 429 -30.87 -7.01 -28.37
C VAL A 429 -31.31 -8.32 -27.73
N ALA A 430 -30.79 -8.62 -26.57
CA ALA A 430 -31.00 -9.88 -25.86
C ALA A 430 -32.48 -10.14 -25.54
N ALA A 431 -33.22 -9.10 -25.16
CA ALA A 431 -34.65 -9.18 -24.85
C ALA A 431 -35.51 -9.64 -26.04
N GLU A 432 -35.09 -9.34 -27.28
CA GLU A 432 -35.83 -9.68 -28.51
C GLU A 432 -35.16 -10.80 -29.31
N ASN A 433 -33.99 -11.28 -28.87
CA ASN A 433 -33.19 -12.29 -29.53
C ASN A 433 -32.94 -11.96 -31.03
N CYS A 434 -32.56 -10.72 -31.29
CA CYS A 434 -32.33 -10.25 -32.64
C CYS A 434 -31.09 -9.38 -32.74
N LEU A 435 -30.48 -9.39 -33.94
CA LEU A 435 -29.48 -8.40 -34.33
C LEU A 435 -30.19 -7.18 -34.91
N MET A 436 -29.74 -6.00 -34.53
CA MET A 436 -30.27 -4.75 -35.06
C MET A 436 -29.15 -3.93 -35.69
N ASP A 437 -29.39 -3.48 -36.92
CA ASP A 437 -28.54 -2.50 -37.57
C ASP A 437 -28.85 -1.11 -37.01
N LYS A 438 -27.88 -0.53 -36.30
CA LYS A 438 -28.03 0.77 -35.64
C LYS A 438 -28.32 1.91 -36.63
N ALA A 439 -27.79 1.83 -37.84
CA ALA A 439 -27.93 2.86 -38.84
C ALA A 439 -29.34 2.89 -39.48
N THR A 440 -29.93 1.72 -39.67
CA THR A 440 -31.21 1.56 -40.33
C THR A 440 -32.36 1.20 -39.40
N GLY A 441 -32.06 0.77 -38.17
CA GLY A 441 -33.05 0.24 -37.21
C GLY A 441 -33.65 -1.10 -37.62
N LYS A 442 -33.11 -1.75 -38.68
CA LYS A 442 -33.63 -3.00 -39.20
C LYS A 442 -33.22 -4.15 -38.27
N LYS A 443 -34.22 -4.99 -37.93
CA LYS A 443 -34.02 -6.16 -37.05
C LYS A 443 -33.92 -7.43 -37.90
N TYR A 444 -32.99 -8.28 -37.51
CA TYR A 444 -32.76 -9.60 -38.11
C TYR A 444 -32.87 -10.66 -37.01
N THR A 445 -33.83 -11.56 -37.16
CA THR A 445 -33.97 -12.71 -36.27
C THR A 445 -32.98 -13.77 -36.76
N MET A 446 -32.12 -14.23 -35.86
CA MET A 446 -31.10 -15.24 -36.15
C MET A 446 -31.38 -16.52 -35.37
N GLU A 447 -30.85 -17.63 -35.87
CA GLU A 447 -30.85 -18.85 -35.10
C GLU A 447 -29.92 -18.68 -33.86
N ARG A 448 -30.27 -19.40 -32.80
CA ARG A 448 -29.63 -19.29 -31.49
C ARG A 448 -28.10 -19.48 -31.53
N GLN A 449 -27.64 -20.34 -32.41
CA GLN A 449 -26.21 -20.62 -32.61
C GLN A 449 -25.50 -19.42 -33.25
N GLU A 450 -26.08 -18.81 -34.25
CA GLU A 450 -25.50 -17.63 -34.92
C GLU A 450 -25.42 -16.42 -33.98
N ILE A 451 -26.42 -16.26 -33.10
CA ILE A 451 -26.40 -15.19 -32.09
C ILE A 451 -25.34 -15.44 -31.02
N ALA A 452 -25.18 -16.70 -30.58
CA ALA A 452 -24.16 -17.05 -29.61
C ALA A 452 -22.74 -16.84 -30.17
N GLU A 453 -22.52 -17.22 -31.43
CA GLU A 453 -21.24 -16.98 -32.11
C GLU A 453 -20.94 -15.49 -32.27
N LEU A 454 -21.93 -14.70 -32.65
CA LEU A 454 -21.80 -13.24 -32.83
C LEU A 454 -21.66 -12.49 -31.50
N ALA A 455 -22.27 -12.99 -30.42
CA ALA A 455 -22.10 -12.46 -29.08
C ALA A 455 -20.79 -12.91 -28.42
N GLY A 456 -19.93 -13.66 -29.13
CA GLY A 456 -18.67 -14.16 -28.57
C GLY A 456 -18.84 -15.28 -27.56
N ILE A 457 -20.02 -15.88 -27.48
CA ILE A 457 -20.30 -17.01 -26.61
C ILE A 457 -19.68 -18.24 -27.28
N ARG A 458 -18.63 -18.78 -26.68
CA ARG A 458 -17.96 -19.99 -27.18
C ARG A 458 -18.88 -21.19 -27.04
N LEU A 459 -19.40 -21.67 -28.17
CA LEU A 459 -20.02 -22.98 -28.27
C LEU A 459 -18.94 -24.02 -28.61
N TYR A 460 -19.11 -25.23 -28.13
CA TYR A 460 -18.16 -26.35 -28.35
C TYR A 460 -18.87 -27.53 -29.00
N PRO A 461 -19.48 -27.37 -30.18
CA PRO A 461 -20.22 -28.45 -30.83
C PRO A 461 -19.27 -29.62 -31.19
N GLY A 462 -19.71 -30.82 -30.91
CA GLY A 462 -18.93 -32.03 -31.16
C GLY A 462 -17.76 -32.28 -30.22
N GLN A 463 -17.67 -31.57 -29.12
CA GLN A 463 -16.61 -31.71 -28.11
C GLN A 463 -17.18 -32.06 -26.73
N ASP A 464 -16.33 -32.60 -25.86
CA ASP A 464 -16.64 -32.72 -24.45
C ASP A 464 -16.71 -31.33 -23.81
N ALA A 465 -17.43 -31.22 -22.69
CA ALA A 465 -17.51 -29.95 -21.98
C ALA A 465 -16.13 -29.45 -21.59
N PRO A 466 -15.77 -28.19 -21.94
CA PRO A 466 -14.44 -27.63 -21.66
C PRO A 466 -14.26 -27.26 -20.17
N TYR A 467 -15.27 -27.46 -19.35
CA TYR A 467 -15.33 -27.17 -17.92
C TYR A 467 -16.12 -28.24 -17.17
N ALA A 468 -16.00 -28.26 -15.85
CA ALA A 468 -16.81 -29.13 -15.00
C ALA A 468 -18.28 -28.70 -15.06
N VAL A 469 -19.12 -29.50 -15.68
CA VAL A 469 -20.56 -29.23 -15.75
C VAL A 469 -21.18 -29.51 -14.38
N PRO A 470 -21.91 -28.55 -13.78
CA PRO A 470 -22.63 -28.75 -12.52
C PRO A 470 -23.54 -29.96 -12.56
N GLU A 471 -23.71 -30.67 -11.43
CA GLU A 471 -24.38 -31.96 -11.34
C GLU A 471 -25.85 -31.94 -11.84
N GLN A 472 -26.51 -30.79 -11.73
CA GLN A 472 -27.88 -30.57 -12.18
C GLN A 472 -28.01 -30.32 -13.69
N LEU A 473 -26.89 -30.12 -14.39
CA LEU A 473 -26.89 -29.85 -15.81
C LEU A 473 -26.46 -31.07 -16.62
N THR A 474 -26.92 -31.15 -17.86
CA THR A 474 -26.45 -32.13 -18.86
C THR A 474 -25.76 -31.39 -19.99
N TRP A 475 -24.62 -31.92 -20.41
CA TRP A 475 -23.89 -31.38 -21.56
C TRP A 475 -24.48 -31.91 -22.86
N ASP A 476 -24.89 -31.01 -23.76
CA ASP A 476 -25.30 -31.34 -25.12
C ASP A 476 -24.09 -31.20 -26.04
N SER A 477 -23.42 -32.30 -26.31
CA SER A 477 -22.20 -32.32 -27.12
C SER A 477 -22.46 -32.02 -28.61
N GLU A 478 -23.67 -32.23 -29.12
CA GLU A 478 -23.99 -31.91 -30.52
C GLU A 478 -24.07 -30.37 -30.69
N LYS A 479 -24.58 -29.70 -29.70
CA LYS A 479 -24.82 -28.26 -29.73
C LYS A 479 -23.78 -27.44 -28.97
N GLY A 480 -22.97 -28.06 -28.13
CA GLY A 480 -21.86 -27.46 -27.42
C GLY A 480 -22.26 -26.51 -26.28
N TYR A 481 -23.35 -26.81 -25.56
CA TYR A 481 -23.78 -26.05 -24.39
C TYR A 481 -24.39 -26.95 -23.30
N ALA A 482 -24.55 -26.43 -22.09
CA ALA A 482 -25.19 -27.13 -20.99
C ALA A 482 -26.72 -26.96 -21.02
N ARG A 483 -27.47 -27.93 -20.46
CA ARG A 483 -28.93 -27.94 -20.39
C ARG A 483 -29.41 -28.24 -18.98
N LEU A 484 -30.46 -27.54 -18.56
CA LEU A 484 -31.25 -27.87 -17.39
C LEU A 484 -32.63 -28.35 -17.87
N GLY A 485 -32.87 -29.65 -17.87
CA GLY A 485 -34.03 -30.24 -18.54
C GLY A 485 -33.99 -29.94 -20.03
N ASP A 486 -35.08 -29.38 -20.57
CA ASP A 486 -35.17 -29.01 -21.98
C ASP A 486 -34.65 -27.60 -22.31
N LYS A 487 -34.30 -26.81 -21.27
CA LYS A 487 -33.79 -25.46 -21.46
C LYS A 487 -32.26 -25.46 -21.64
N PRO A 488 -31.77 -24.82 -22.69
CA PRO A 488 -30.35 -24.61 -22.85
C PRO A 488 -29.89 -23.42 -22.00
N TYR A 489 -28.68 -23.51 -21.47
CA TYR A 489 -28.01 -22.46 -20.72
C TYR A 489 -26.56 -22.35 -21.16
N ILE A 490 -26.04 -21.14 -21.12
CA ILE A 490 -24.65 -20.87 -21.30
C ILE A 490 -24.04 -20.81 -19.91
N TYR A 491 -23.09 -21.68 -19.66
CA TYR A 491 -22.36 -21.68 -18.38
C TYR A 491 -21.12 -20.81 -18.47
N ASN A 492 -20.99 -19.85 -17.57
CA ASN A 492 -19.76 -19.09 -17.39
C ASN A 492 -18.91 -19.77 -16.33
N PRO A 493 -17.77 -20.40 -16.67
CA PRO A 493 -16.94 -21.12 -15.71
C PRO A 493 -16.19 -20.21 -14.74
N GLU A 494 -16.05 -18.92 -15.04
CA GLU A 494 -15.37 -17.95 -14.18
C GLU A 494 -16.28 -17.47 -13.05
N SER A 495 -17.55 -17.25 -13.36
CA SER A 495 -18.53 -16.74 -12.39
C SER A 495 -19.45 -17.81 -11.79
N GLY A 496 -19.53 -19.00 -12.41
CA GLY A 496 -20.46 -20.07 -11.99
C GLY A 496 -21.92 -19.84 -12.41
N TRP A 497 -22.23 -18.78 -13.14
CA TRP A 497 -23.58 -18.43 -13.55
C TRP A 497 -24.00 -19.17 -14.83
N LEU A 498 -25.29 -19.52 -14.86
CA LEU A 498 -26.00 -20.04 -16.04
C LEU A 498 -26.77 -18.90 -16.68
N ILE A 499 -26.49 -18.59 -17.93
CA ILE A 499 -27.17 -17.53 -18.66
C ILE A 499 -28.25 -18.15 -19.55
N ASP A 500 -29.50 -17.79 -19.35
CA ASP A 500 -30.58 -18.13 -20.28
C ASP A 500 -30.49 -17.23 -21.53
N PRO A 501 -30.10 -17.77 -22.67
CA PRO A 501 -29.91 -16.96 -23.86
C PRO A 501 -31.20 -16.37 -24.45
N ALA A 502 -32.37 -16.82 -23.98
CA ALA A 502 -33.64 -16.27 -24.43
C ALA A 502 -34.10 -15.05 -23.63
N THR A 503 -33.71 -14.97 -22.37
CA THR A 503 -34.15 -13.91 -21.46
C THR A 503 -33.01 -13.03 -20.95
N ASN A 504 -31.78 -13.47 -21.17
CA ASN A 504 -30.54 -12.90 -20.62
C ASN A 504 -30.53 -12.86 -19.07
N VAL A 505 -31.33 -13.72 -18.43
CA VAL A 505 -31.34 -13.86 -16.97
C VAL A 505 -30.18 -14.78 -16.59
N TYR A 506 -29.44 -14.39 -15.58
CA TYR A 506 -28.34 -15.13 -15.01
C TYR A 506 -28.86 -15.97 -13.84
N HIS A 507 -28.72 -17.27 -13.91
CA HIS A 507 -29.12 -18.20 -12.86
C HIS A 507 -27.89 -18.75 -12.15
N ASP A 508 -27.88 -18.69 -10.83
CA ASP A 508 -26.85 -19.34 -10.05
C ASP A 508 -27.01 -20.86 -10.10
N ALA A 509 -25.92 -21.55 -10.49
CA ALA A 509 -25.96 -22.99 -10.65
C ALA A 509 -26.06 -23.77 -9.33
N TYR A 510 -25.82 -23.13 -8.19
CA TYR A 510 -25.65 -23.79 -6.89
C TYR A 510 -26.66 -23.36 -5.83
N TYR A 511 -27.10 -22.10 -5.83
CA TYR A 511 -27.81 -21.49 -4.70
C TYR A 511 -29.27 -21.10 -4.99
N GLY A 512 -29.75 -21.30 -6.22
CA GLY A 512 -31.17 -21.02 -6.57
C GLY A 512 -31.50 -19.53 -6.66
N TRP A 513 -30.54 -18.71 -7.01
CA TRP A 513 -30.74 -17.29 -7.28
C TRP A 513 -30.68 -17.00 -8.76
N ALA A 514 -31.50 -16.04 -9.21
CA ALA A 514 -31.42 -15.50 -10.54
C ALA A 514 -31.19 -13.99 -10.51
N TYR A 515 -30.38 -13.48 -11.41
CA TYR A 515 -30.17 -12.06 -11.63
C TYR A 515 -30.74 -11.63 -12.97
N ASP A 516 -31.65 -10.68 -12.94
CA ASP A 516 -32.27 -10.09 -14.12
C ASP A 516 -31.63 -8.70 -14.39
N PRO A 517 -30.73 -8.60 -15.35
CA PRO A 517 -30.03 -7.35 -15.64
C PRO A 517 -30.95 -6.25 -16.17
N THR A 518 -32.13 -6.59 -16.71
CA THR A 518 -33.09 -5.61 -17.21
C THR A 518 -33.78 -4.83 -16.10
N THR A 519 -33.97 -5.47 -14.95
CA THR A 519 -34.59 -4.86 -13.77
C THR A 519 -33.61 -4.56 -12.64
N ASN A 520 -32.35 -4.91 -12.83
CA ASN A 520 -31.31 -4.88 -11.79
C ASN A 520 -31.78 -5.54 -10.51
N GLY A 521 -32.39 -6.71 -10.64
CA GLY A 521 -33.05 -7.42 -9.55
C GLY A 521 -32.52 -8.84 -9.36
N LEU A 522 -32.27 -9.20 -8.10
CA LEU A 522 -32.07 -10.58 -7.68
C LEU A 522 -33.43 -11.24 -7.41
N ILE A 523 -33.58 -12.46 -7.90
CA ILE A 523 -34.78 -13.27 -7.73
C ILE A 523 -34.37 -14.52 -6.97
N ASP A 524 -35.02 -14.75 -5.86
CA ASP A 524 -34.98 -16.05 -5.17
C ASP A 524 -35.88 -17.03 -5.95
N GLU A 525 -35.30 -18.00 -6.61
CA GLU A 525 -36.06 -18.92 -7.49
C GLU A 525 -36.96 -19.87 -6.73
N GLU A 526 -36.67 -20.14 -5.47
CA GLU A 526 -37.53 -21.00 -4.60
C GLU A 526 -38.79 -20.25 -4.17
N THR A 527 -38.67 -18.99 -3.77
CA THR A 527 -39.78 -18.19 -3.26
C THR A 527 -40.40 -17.26 -4.27
N GLY A 528 -39.72 -17.00 -5.38
CA GLY A 528 -40.10 -16.02 -6.41
C GLY A 528 -39.97 -14.56 -5.92
N LYS A 529 -39.40 -14.34 -4.75
CA LYS A 529 -39.24 -13.00 -4.20
C LYS A 529 -38.16 -12.23 -4.91
N ARG A 530 -38.44 -10.97 -5.23
CA ARG A 530 -37.50 -10.08 -5.94
C ARG A 530 -36.90 -9.05 -4.99
N TYR A 531 -35.60 -8.82 -5.13
CA TYR A 531 -34.83 -7.84 -4.40
C TYR A 531 -34.19 -6.90 -5.39
N THR A 532 -34.43 -5.60 -5.28
CA THR A 532 -33.74 -4.60 -6.08
C THR A 532 -32.42 -4.25 -5.38
N MET A 533 -31.32 -4.38 -6.10
CA MET A 533 -29.98 -4.11 -5.57
C MET A 533 -29.34 -2.95 -6.34
N SER A 534 -28.47 -2.20 -5.68
CA SER A 534 -27.58 -1.27 -6.37
C SER A 534 -26.52 -2.04 -7.16
N TYR A 535 -26.02 -1.45 -8.23
CA TYR A 535 -25.01 -2.08 -9.07
C TYR A 535 -23.77 -2.53 -8.26
N GLU A 536 -23.32 -1.71 -7.30
CA GLU A 536 -22.22 -2.00 -6.37
C GLU A 536 -22.47 -3.24 -5.49
N ALA A 537 -23.72 -3.48 -5.10
CA ALA A 537 -24.08 -4.62 -4.26
C ALA A 537 -24.18 -5.96 -5.03
N ILE A 538 -24.20 -5.92 -6.36
CA ILE A 538 -24.24 -7.11 -7.22
C ILE A 538 -22.84 -7.54 -7.65
N GLU A 539 -21.91 -6.60 -7.76
CA GLU A 539 -20.50 -6.92 -8.03
C GLU A 539 -19.76 -7.48 -6.79
N GLU A 540 -20.23 -7.16 -5.57
CA GLU A 540 -19.74 -7.79 -4.33
C GLU A 540 -20.34 -9.20 -4.14
#